data_b3ee9f024881453529232207a586a5a5
#
_entry.id   b3ee9f024881453529232207a586a5a5
#
_cell.length_a   1.000
_cell.length_b   1.000
_cell.length_c   1.000
_cell.angle_alpha   90.00
_cell.angle_beta   90.00
_cell.angle_gamma   90.00
#
_symmetry.space_group_name_H-M   'P 1'
#
loop_
_entity.id
_entity.type
_entity.pdbx_description
1 polymer ?
#
loop_
_entity_poly.entity_id
_entity_poly.type
_entity_poly.pdbx_seq_one_letter_code
_entity_poly.pdbx_strand_id
1 'polypeptide(L)'
;MSIGLIKLIYKRKGSKNNLSNFRPITMLNTDLKILAKILANKMKNVLPKIIVTNQAYGVRGRDIADIKSGIRDIISYLNETQKDGYVVNLDFEKAFDRVEHVFLFAILERFGFGKNVNEWIKILYNNVMTRVVCNGFLTEPFKITRSIRQGCPLSAQLYTLVAEPLCLMIKKDKSIQGIKIEEGKEEKKIFQYADDTTLILKDLESMKEVMRKVERYGKSTGARINEEKTVYMKFGRVPNLVGIFNFEEVKETKILGVTLGKDEKGARERMFEKLVGEMERRLIFWRGRFLSLKGKILVVNALMLSKMWYILTVSAIPRWVEVRIKRCVLDFVWEKKPPRVAYNTLIGQTDKGGMGLSDVELKKKSMRIKVVKKYIDDQEKGEWKDTMKYFLDKCGEVKLGDNVLWMKMKTWMFEKIPDFYKEVLKACFFFSLKG
;
A
#
# COMPACT_ATOMS: atom_id res chain seq x y z
N MET A 1 28.91 2.57 -23.58
CA MET A 1 27.82 2.57 -22.59
C MET A 1 26.54 2.15 -23.26
N SER A 2 25.71 1.35 -22.63
CA SER A 2 24.46 0.89 -23.23
C SER A 2 23.41 1.99 -23.24
N ILE A 3 22.81 2.23 -24.40
CA ILE A 3 21.69 3.15 -24.58
C ILE A 3 20.44 2.47 -24.03
N GLY A 4 19.73 3.12 -23.10
CA GLY A 4 18.44 2.64 -22.59
C GLY A 4 17.33 2.84 -23.62
N LEU A 5 16.35 1.93 -23.66
CA LEU A 5 15.16 2.07 -24.49
C LEU A 5 13.94 2.36 -23.60
N ILE A 6 13.28 3.51 -23.83
CA ILE A 6 12.04 3.85 -23.15
C ILE A 6 10.85 3.41 -24.00
N LYS A 7 10.01 2.54 -23.42
CA LYS A 7 8.70 2.18 -23.98
C LYS A 7 7.59 2.87 -23.21
N LEU A 8 6.70 3.53 -23.91
CA LEU A 8 5.55 4.20 -23.31
C LEU A 8 4.41 3.21 -23.09
N ILE A 9 4.02 3.00 -21.82
CA ILE A 9 2.89 2.11 -21.46
C ILE A 9 1.71 2.96 -21.00
N TYR A 10 0.59 2.85 -21.72
CA TYR A 10 -0.63 3.57 -21.40
C TYR A 10 -1.21 3.16 -20.03
N LYS A 11 -1.51 4.15 -19.18
CA LYS A 11 -2.06 3.96 -17.82
C LYS A 11 -3.51 3.47 -17.81
N ARG A 12 -4.14 3.33 -18.99
CA ARG A 12 -5.57 3.01 -19.16
C ARG A 12 -6.50 4.02 -18.47
N LYS A 13 -6.09 5.29 -18.43
CA LYS A 13 -6.80 6.41 -17.82
C LYS A 13 -6.59 7.66 -18.67
N GLY A 14 -7.65 8.42 -18.94
CA GLY A 14 -7.60 9.64 -19.76
C GLY A 14 -7.42 9.38 -21.26
N SER A 15 -7.17 10.44 -22.02
CA SER A 15 -6.97 10.36 -23.49
C SER A 15 -5.61 9.75 -23.85
N LYS A 16 -5.58 8.89 -24.86
CA LYS A 16 -4.34 8.34 -25.44
C LYS A 16 -3.48 9.40 -26.15
N ASN A 17 -4.06 10.55 -26.49
CA ASN A 17 -3.34 11.64 -27.15
C ASN A 17 -2.50 12.48 -26.17
N ASN A 18 -2.66 12.24 -24.87
CA ASN A 18 -1.89 12.96 -23.85
C ASN A 18 -0.79 12.05 -23.27
N LEU A 19 0.47 12.44 -23.48
CA LEU A 19 1.64 11.70 -22.99
C LEU A 19 1.71 11.58 -21.47
N SER A 20 1.05 12.47 -20.72
CA SER A 20 0.95 12.36 -19.26
C SER A 20 0.24 11.06 -18.81
N ASN A 21 -0.58 10.45 -19.67
CA ASN A 21 -1.30 9.21 -19.42
C ASN A 21 -0.48 7.94 -19.72
N PHE A 22 0.82 8.09 -19.99
CA PHE A 22 1.74 6.97 -20.20
C PHE A 22 2.79 6.90 -19.09
N ARG A 23 3.30 5.69 -18.87
CA ARG A 23 4.47 5.43 -18.02
C ARG A 23 5.68 5.15 -18.90
N PRO A 24 6.81 5.87 -18.72
CA PRO A 24 8.04 5.59 -19.44
C PRO A 24 8.76 4.40 -18.75
N ILE A 25 8.66 3.21 -19.32
CA ILE A 25 9.39 2.04 -18.80
C ILE A 25 10.70 1.90 -19.56
N THR A 26 11.81 1.94 -18.84
CA THR A 26 13.14 1.80 -19.45
C THR A 26 13.54 0.33 -19.54
N MET A 27 13.77 -0.15 -20.75
CA MET A 27 14.39 -1.45 -21.00
C MET A 27 15.92 -1.27 -20.95
N LEU A 28 16.56 -1.99 -20.05
CA LEU A 28 18.00 -2.00 -19.86
C LEU A 28 18.58 -3.29 -20.41
N ASN A 29 19.85 -3.25 -20.82
CA ASN A 29 20.62 -4.43 -21.17
C ASN A 29 20.76 -5.38 -19.97
N THR A 30 20.95 -6.64 -20.25
CA THR A 30 21.00 -7.71 -19.23
C THR A 30 22.14 -7.49 -18.24
N ASP A 31 23.33 -7.14 -18.72
CA ASP A 31 24.52 -6.86 -17.91
C ASP A 31 24.26 -5.77 -16.87
N LEU A 32 23.63 -4.65 -17.29
CA LEU A 32 23.24 -3.56 -16.38
C LEU A 32 22.19 -4.02 -15.36
N LYS A 33 21.25 -4.88 -15.78
CA LYS A 33 20.25 -5.45 -14.85
C LYS A 33 20.91 -6.37 -13.83
N ILE A 34 21.92 -7.17 -14.22
CA ILE A 34 22.67 -8.03 -13.31
C ILE A 34 23.41 -7.19 -12.28
N LEU A 35 24.18 -6.18 -12.71
CA LEU A 35 24.87 -5.27 -11.82
C LEU A 35 23.92 -4.56 -10.88
N ALA A 36 22.85 -3.96 -11.41
CA ALA A 36 21.83 -3.30 -10.61
C ALA A 36 21.17 -4.24 -9.58
N LYS A 37 20.97 -5.53 -9.94
CA LYS A 37 20.42 -6.54 -9.05
C LYS A 37 21.37 -6.92 -7.92
N ILE A 38 22.68 -7.03 -8.20
CA ILE A 38 23.71 -7.28 -7.19
C ILE A 38 23.71 -6.14 -6.16
N LEU A 39 23.74 -4.89 -6.62
CA LEU A 39 23.70 -3.71 -5.76
C LEU A 39 22.40 -3.66 -4.93
N ALA A 40 21.25 -3.89 -5.57
CA ALA A 40 19.97 -3.96 -4.89
C ALA A 40 19.92 -5.02 -3.79
N ASN A 41 20.51 -6.21 -4.03
CA ASN A 41 20.57 -7.27 -3.03
C ASN A 41 21.45 -6.90 -1.83
N LYS A 42 22.58 -6.20 -2.06
CA LYS A 42 23.43 -5.67 -0.97
C LYS A 42 22.67 -4.60 -0.16
N MET A 43 22.01 -3.66 -0.82
CA MET A 43 21.25 -2.60 -0.16
C MET A 43 20.07 -3.11 0.67
N LYS A 44 19.41 -4.20 0.25
CA LYS A 44 18.28 -4.81 0.98
C LYS A 44 18.56 -5.13 2.45
N ASN A 45 19.79 -5.43 2.81
CA ASN A 45 20.17 -5.76 4.17
C ASN A 45 20.48 -4.52 5.02
N VAL A 46 20.78 -3.39 4.38
CA VAL A 46 21.16 -2.12 5.01
C VAL A 46 19.91 -1.25 5.25
N LEU A 47 19.02 -1.16 4.27
CA LEU A 47 17.84 -0.29 4.31
C LEU A 47 16.97 -0.44 5.56
N PRO A 48 16.69 -1.66 6.10
CA PRO A 48 15.89 -1.80 7.33
C PRO A 48 16.47 -1.09 8.55
N LYS A 49 17.79 -0.83 8.54
CA LYS A 49 18.53 -0.20 9.65
C LYS A 49 18.54 1.34 9.56
N ILE A 50 18.42 1.90 8.36
CA ILE A 50 18.60 3.34 8.09
C ILE A 50 17.31 4.05 7.68
N ILE A 51 16.29 3.32 7.23
CA ILE A 51 14.99 3.86 6.82
C ILE A 51 14.00 3.78 7.98
N VAL A 52 13.30 4.89 8.29
CA VAL A 52 12.29 4.92 9.35
C VAL A 52 11.10 4.00 9.06
N THR A 53 10.39 3.58 10.11
CA THR A 53 9.28 2.60 10.03
C THR A 53 8.08 3.08 9.22
N ASN A 54 7.94 4.38 9.05
CA ASN A 54 6.88 5.03 8.27
C ASN A 54 7.00 4.84 6.76
N GLN A 55 8.16 4.39 6.24
CA GLN A 55 8.39 4.04 4.85
C GLN A 55 8.54 2.53 4.69
N ALA A 56 7.70 1.91 3.86
CA ALA A 56 7.73 0.46 3.64
C ALA A 56 8.19 0.03 2.24
N TYR A 57 8.22 0.95 1.27
CA TYR A 57 8.58 0.62 -0.09
C TYR A 57 10.05 0.19 -0.23
N GLY A 58 10.29 -0.95 -0.89
CA GLY A 58 11.64 -1.44 -1.17
C GLY A 58 12.46 -1.89 0.05
N VAL A 59 11.91 -1.86 1.26
CA VAL A 59 12.58 -2.25 2.51
C VAL A 59 12.22 -3.69 2.88
N ARG A 60 13.24 -4.52 3.09
CA ARG A 60 13.05 -5.93 3.45
C ARG A 60 12.33 -6.07 4.79
N GLY A 61 11.36 -6.98 4.88
CA GLY A 61 10.59 -7.25 6.10
C GLY A 61 9.40 -6.30 6.32
N ARG A 62 9.26 -5.22 5.53
CA ARG A 62 8.12 -4.30 5.61
C ARG A 62 7.08 -4.62 4.54
N ASP A 63 5.81 -4.40 4.88
CA ASP A 63 4.67 -4.71 4.03
C ASP A 63 3.85 -3.43 3.77
N ILE A 64 3.31 -3.29 2.56
CA ILE A 64 2.35 -2.24 2.22
C ILE A 64 1.12 -2.28 3.14
N ALA A 65 0.77 -3.46 3.66
CA ALA A 65 -0.33 -3.62 4.62
C ALA A 65 -0.07 -2.86 5.93
N ASP A 66 1.18 -2.73 6.38
CA ASP A 66 1.53 -2.03 7.61
C ASP A 66 1.20 -0.53 7.49
N ILE A 67 1.55 0.08 6.35
CA ILE A 67 1.22 1.48 6.05
C ILE A 67 -0.30 1.68 5.94
N LYS A 68 -0.98 0.82 5.20
CA LYS A 68 -2.45 0.90 5.04
C LYS A 68 -3.18 0.72 6.38
N SER A 69 -2.70 -0.21 7.22
CA SER A 69 -3.28 -0.43 8.55
C SER A 69 -3.10 0.79 9.43
N GLY A 70 -1.90 1.38 9.47
CA GLY A 70 -1.66 2.60 10.24
C GLY A 70 -2.58 3.75 9.84
N ILE A 71 -2.76 4.00 8.54
CA ILE A 71 -3.64 5.07 8.04
C ILE A 71 -5.11 4.77 8.37
N ARG A 72 -5.60 3.53 8.09
CA ARG A 72 -6.96 3.10 8.43
C ARG A 72 -7.25 3.31 9.91
N ASP A 73 -6.34 2.87 10.77
CA ASP A 73 -6.53 2.88 12.22
C ASP A 73 -6.54 4.31 12.76
N ILE A 74 -5.74 5.22 12.19
CA ILE A 74 -5.80 6.64 12.53
C ILE A 74 -7.16 7.24 12.11
N ILE A 75 -7.68 6.90 10.94
CA ILE A 75 -9.01 7.36 10.50
C ILE A 75 -10.08 6.86 11.47
N SER A 76 -10.04 5.57 11.84
CA SER A 76 -10.97 4.99 12.82
C SER A 76 -10.85 5.69 14.19
N TYR A 77 -9.62 5.96 14.65
CA TYR A 77 -9.35 6.67 15.89
C TYR A 77 -9.90 8.11 15.91
N LEU A 78 -9.66 8.86 14.82
CA LEU A 78 -10.16 10.24 14.70
C LEU A 78 -11.70 10.28 14.64
N ASN A 79 -12.33 9.33 13.95
CA ASN A 79 -13.79 9.21 13.91
C ASN A 79 -14.37 8.89 15.30
N GLU A 80 -13.76 7.96 16.01
CA GLU A 80 -14.27 7.53 17.31
C GLU A 80 -14.10 8.60 18.39
N THR A 81 -12.92 9.24 18.41
CA THR A 81 -12.58 10.23 19.45
C THR A 81 -13.06 11.65 19.14
N GLN A 82 -13.56 11.89 17.92
CA GLN A 82 -13.95 13.20 17.42
C GLN A 82 -12.84 14.27 17.58
N LYS A 83 -11.57 13.81 17.59
CA LYS A 83 -10.40 14.71 17.70
C LYS A 83 -10.19 15.48 16.40
N ASP A 84 -9.59 16.65 16.57
CA ASP A 84 -9.18 17.53 15.48
C ASP A 84 -8.02 16.92 14.68
N GLY A 85 -8.08 17.02 13.34
CA GLY A 85 -6.99 16.59 12.51
C GLY A 85 -7.28 16.54 11.02
N TYR A 86 -6.21 16.39 10.26
CA TYR A 86 -6.22 16.19 8.81
C TYR A 86 -5.55 14.89 8.44
N VAL A 87 -6.14 14.19 7.47
CA VAL A 87 -5.50 13.11 6.73
C VAL A 87 -5.36 13.59 5.29
N VAL A 88 -4.13 13.85 4.85
CA VAL A 88 -3.83 14.45 3.53
C VAL A 88 -3.08 13.44 2.69
N ASN A 89 -3.60 13.11 1.51
CA ASN A 89 -2.92 12.25 0.54
C ASN A 89 -2.23 13.13 -0.51
N LEU A 90 -0.91 13.28 -0.39
CA LEU A 90 -0.09 14.06 -1.32
C LEU A 90 0.18 13.26 -2.60
N ASP A 91 -0.10 13.85 -3.76
CA ASP A 91 0.28 13.30 -5.08
C ASP A 91 1.54 14.01 -5.60
N PHE A 92 2.61 13.25 -5.87
CA PHE A 92 3.83 13.79 -6.48
C PHE A 92 3.82 13.59 -7.99
N GLU A 93 4.10 14.67 -8.74
CA GLU A 93 4.20 14.60 -10.20
C GLU A 93 5.39 13.76 -10.64
N LYS A 94 5.14 12.63 -11.33
CA LYS A 94 6.21 11.81 -11.95
C LYS A 94 7.40 11.61 -11.02
N ALA A 95 7.14 11.24 -9.76
CA ALA A 95 8.09 11.27 -8.66
C ALA A 95 9.45 10.60 -8.98
N PHE A 96 9.44 9.42 -9.61
CA PHE A 96 10.68 8.74 -10.04
C PHE A 96 11.41 9.49 -11.14
N ASP A 97 10.68 10.13 -12.05
CA ASP A 97 11.27 10.76 -13.25
C ASP A 97 11.88 12.14 -12.95
N ARG A 98 11.53 12.73 -11.81
CA ARG A 98 11.99 14.08 -11.42
C ARG A 98 13.21 14.08 -10.51
N VAL A 99 13.66 12.94 -10.00
CA VAL A 99 14.79 12.85 -9.07
C VAL A 99 16.07 13.35 -9.74
N GLU A 100 16.67 14.41 -9.22
CA GLU A 100 17.95 14.96 -9.68
C GLU A 100 19.10 14.00 -9.31
N HIS A 101 19.97 13.67 -10.28
CA HIS A 101 21.09 12.75 -10.04
C HIS A 101 22.10 13.33 -9.03
N VAL A 102 22.28 14.66 -9.01
CA VAL A 102 23.14 15.33 -8.03
C VAL A 102 22.65 15.04 -6.60
N PHE A 103 21.34 15.16 -6.37
CA PHE A 103 20.74 14.83 -5.07
C PHE A 103 20.88 13.34 -4.74
N LEU A 104 20.66 12.46 -5.72
CA LEU A 104 20.81 11.02 -5.55
C LEU A 104 22.23 10.66 -5.07
N PHE A 105 23.25 11.25 -5.64
CA PHE A 105 24.64 10.96 -5.24
C PHE A 105 24.96 11.55 -3.87
N ALA A 106 24.53 12.78 -3.59
CA ALA A 106 24.72 13.41 -2.30
C ALA A 106 24.04 12.64 -1.16
N ILE A 107 22.83 12.11 -1.39
CA ILE A 107 22.11 11.34 -0.37
C ILE A 107 22.78 10.01 -0.06
N LEU A 108 23.33 9.32 -1.06
CA LEU A 108 24.09 8.09 -0.86
C LEU A 108 25.33 8.33 0.02
N GLU A 109 26.07 9.40 -0.22
CA GLU A 109 27.22 9.81 0.60
C GLU A 109 26.76 10.16 2.03
N ARG A 110 25.66 10.90 2.18
CA ARG A 110 25.12 11.31 3.49
C ARG A 110 24.63 10.13 4.33
N PHE A 111 24.09 9.07 3.71
CA PHE A 111 23.73 7.82 4.38
C PHE A 111 24.94 6.91 4.68
N GLY A 112 26.17 7.32 4.32
CA GLY A 112 27.40 6.58 4.63
C GLY A 112 27.62 5.37 3.74
N PHE A 113 27.06 5.32 2.53
CA PHE A 113 27.42 4.28 1.57
C PHE A 113 28.87 4.45 1.16
N GLY A 114 29.64 3.35 1.22
CA GLY A 114 31.08 3.37 0.92
C GLY A 114 31.40 3.79 -0.52
N LYS A 115 32.62 4.28 -0.74
CA LYS A 115 33.10 4.79 -2.03
C LYS A 115 32.78 3.86 -3.21
N ASN A 116 33.04 2.57 -3.05
CA ASN A 116 32.83 1.59 -4.12
C ASN A 116 31.35 1.47 -4.54
N VAL A 117 30.41 1.50 -3.58
CA VAL A 117 28.96 1.45 -3.90
C VAL A 117 28.54 2.72 -4.64
N ASN A 118 29.01 3.87 -4.17
CA ASN A 118 28.72 5.16 -4.79
C ASN A 118 29.25 5.22 -6.23
N GLU A 119 30.48 4.77 -6.48
CA GLU A 119 31.07 4.73 -7.83
C GLU A 119 30.28 3.82 -8.77
N TRP A 120 29.88 2.61 -8.31
CA TRP A 120 29.04 1.72 -9.12
C TRP A 120 27.67 2.34 -9.46
N ILE A 121 27.07 3.08 -8.53
CA ILE A 121 25.80 3.76 -8.78
C ILE A 121 26.03 4.95 -9.74
N LYS A 122 27.13 5.70 -9.59
CA LYS A 122 27.52 6.74 -10.53
C LYS A 122 27.69 6.20 -11.95
N ILE A 123 28.34 5.04 -12.13
CA ILE A 123 28.48 4.39 -13.45
C ILE A 123 27.10 4.07 -14.06
N LEU A 124 26.13 3.64 -13.24
CA LEU A 124 24.77 3.35 -13.73
C LEU A 124 23.99 4.61 -14.14
N TYR A 125 24.25 5.77 -13.53
CA TYR A 125 23.44 6.98 -13.68
C TYR A 125 24.17 8.16 -14.33
N ASN A 126 25.51 8.15 -14.43
CA ASN A 126 26.25 9.22 -15.08
C ASN A 126 26.30 9.02 -16.60
N ASN A 127 26.12 10.13 -17.34
CA ASN A 127 26.14 10.16 -18.80
C ASN A 127 25.21 9.13 -19.47
N VAL A 128 24.02 8.96 -18.90
CA VAL A 128 23.01 8.04 -19.43
C VAL A 128 22.40 8.57 -20.69
N MET A 129 22.50 7.79 -21.77
CA MET A 129 21.81 8.05 -23.03
C MET A 129 20.57 7.13 -23.15
N THR A 130 19.52 7.63 -23.76
CA THR A 130 18.29 6.86 -23.99
C THR A 130 17.64 7.22 -25.31
N ARG A 131 16.80 6.31 -25.81
CA ARG A 131 15.92 6.54 -26.97
C ARG A 131 14.49 6.16 -26.55
N VAL A 132 13.49 6.79 -27.18
CA VAL A 132 12.08 6.42 -27.01
C VAL A 132 11.65 5.56 -28.19
N VAL A 133 10.94 4.46 -27.89
CA VAL A 133 10.29 3.63 -28.92
C VAL A 133 8.84 4.10 -29.05
N CYS A 134 8.47 4.60 -30.20
CA CYS A 134 7.11 5.02 -30.52
C CYS A 134 6.69 4.40 -31.86
N ASN A 135 5.62 3.58 -31.85
CA ASN A 135 5.08 2.90 -33.05
C ASN A 135 6.14 2.14 -33.89
N GLY A 136 7.14 1.56 -33.24
CA GLY A 136 8.25 0.85 -33.92
C GLY A 136 9.43 1.70 -34.35
N PHE A 137 9.31 3.01 -34.28
CA PHE A 137 10.41 3.96 -34.59
C PHE A 137 11.19 4.32 -33.33
N LEU A 138 12.48 4.61 -33.51
CA LEU A 138 13.39 5.08 -32.46
C LEU A 138 13.68 6.56 -32.65
N THR A 139 13.62 7.31 -31.56
CA THR A 139 14.12 8.70 -31.56
C THR A 139 15.64 8.72 -31.62
N GLU A 140 16.22 9.89 -31.94
CA GLU A 140 17.63 10.11 -31.68
C GLU A 140 17.96 9.94 -30.20
N PRO A 141 19.19 9.50 -29.86
CA PRO A 141 19.60 9.34 -28.47
C PRO A 141 19.73 10.70 -27.78
N PHE A 142 19.20 10.83 -26.57
CA PHE A 142 19.32 12.02 -25.75
C PHE A 142 19.82 11.68 -24.35
N LYS A 143 20.45 12.64 -23.69
CA LYS A 143 21.01 12.49 -22.34
C LYS A 143 19.92 12.65 -21.29
N ILE A 144 19.92 11.78 -20.28
CA ILE A 144 19.10 11.90 -19.08
C ILE A 144 19.96 12.47 -17.95
N THR A 145 19.55 13.61 -17.38
CA THR A 145 20.25 14.28 -16.27
C THR A 145 19.55 14.07 -14.93
N ARG A 146 18.33 13.56 -14.93
CA ARG A 146 17.52 13.25 -13.77
C ARG A 146 16.68 11.98 -14.02
N SER A 147 16.02 11.44 -13.05
CA SER A 147 15.20 10.22 -13.06
C SER A 147 15.87 9.03 -12.41
N ILE A 148 15.08 8.31 -11.62
CA ILE A 148 15.37 6.92 -11.22
C ILE A 148 14.62 6.01 -12.19
N ARG A 149 15.34 5.24 -13.01
CA ARG A 149 14.78 4.52 -14.16
C ARG A 149 13.72 3.50 -13.77
N GLN A 150 12.49 3.68 -14.25
CA GLN A 150 11.42 2.70 -14.09
C GLN A 150 11.75 1.43 -14.88
N GLY A 151 11.92 0.30 -14.19
CA GLY A 151 12.35 -1.00 -14.78
C GLY A 151 13.75 -1.45 -14.39
N CYS A 152 14.52 -0.65 -13.66
CA CYS A 152 15.80 -1.06 -13.09
C CYS A 152 15.59 -1.78 -11.74
N PRO A 153 16.26 -2.93 -11.49
CA PRO A 153 16.14 -3.67 -10.22
C PRO A 153 16.52 -2.87 -8.96
N LEU A 154 17.35 -1.83 -9.11
CA LEU A 154 17.86 -0.99 -8.02
C LEU A 154 16.94 0.19 -7.69
N SER A 155 15.99 0.53 -8.56
CA SER A 155 15.19 1.76 -8.47
C SER A 155 14.36 1.87 -7.20
N ALA A 156 13.81 0.78 -6.72
CA ALA A 156 13.03 0.78 -5.48
C ALA A 156 13.88 1.25 -4.29
N GLN A 157 15.08 0.72 -4.12
CA GLN A 157 15.99 1.06 -3.03
C GLN A 157 16.48 2.51 -3.12
N LEU A 158 16.84 2.96 -4.33
CA LEU A 158 17.29 4.34 -4.54
C LEU A 158 16.18 5.35 -4.26
N TYR A 159 14.97 5.07 -4.73
CA TYR A 159 13.84 5.98 -4.47
C TYR A 159 13.50 6.05 -2.99
N THR A 160 13.55 4.93 -2.27
CA THR A 160 13.34 4.90 -0.81
C THR A 160 14.34 5.80 -0.08
N LEU A 161 15.63 5.77 -0.48
CA LEU A 161 16.65 6.67 0.09
C LEU A 161 16.38 8.15 -0.24
N VAL A 162 15.92 8.43 -1.46
CA VAL A 162 15.56 9.80 -1.88
C VAL A 162 14.36 10.33 -1.09
N ALA A 163 13.36 9.49 -0.81
CA ALA A 163 12.14 9.88 -0.09
C ALA A 163 12.34 10.04 1.42
N GLU A 164 13.34 9.37 2.01
CA GLU A 164 13.61 9.35 3.45
C GLU A 164 13.85 10.73 4.07
N PRO A 165 14.60 11.67 3.46
CA PRO A 165 14.79 13.01 4.04
C PRO A 165 13.50 13.76 4.31
N LEU A 166 12.50 13.68 3.42
CA LEU A 166 11.20 14.32 3.64
C LEU A 166 10.52 13.72 4.88
N CYS A 167 10.53 12.40 5.00
CA CYS A 167 9.97 11.72 6.17
C CYS A 167 10.65 12.15 7.46
N LEU A 168 11.99 12.21 7.48
CA LEU A 168 12.78 12.65 8.62
C LEU A 168 12.55 14.12 8.97
N MET A 169 12.46 15.01 7.98
CA MET A 169 12.20 16.44 8.19
C MET A 169 10.84 16.67 8.86
N ILE A 170 9.80 15.91 8.46
CA ILE A 170 8.46 16.02 9.03
C ILE A 170 8.41 15.34 10.42
N LYS A 171 8.97 14.13 10.55
CA LYS A 171 8.89 13.35 11.78
C LYS A 171 9.65 14.02 12.94
N LYS A 172 10.83 14.57 12.68
CA LYS A 172 11.70 15.15 13.72
C LYS A 172 11.34 16.59 14.10
N ASP A 173 10.57 17.28 13.29
CA ASP A 173 10.19 18.66 13.57
C ASP A 173 9.13 18.73 14.67
N LYS A 174 9.46 19.41 15.77
CA LYS A 174 8.58 19.59 16.92
C LYS A 174 7.47 20.62 16.68
N SER A 175 7.63 21.52 15.70
CA SER A 175 6.60 22.50 15.34
C SER A 175 5.45 21.85 14.56
N ILE A 176 5.69 20.69 13.96
CA ILE A 176 4.67 19.89 13.26
C ILE A 176 4.03 18.93 14.28
N GLN A 177 2.74 19.14 14.56
CA GLN A 177 1.97 18.26 15.45
C GLN A 177 1.22 17.21 14.64
N GLY A 178 1.44 15.95 15.00
CA GLY A 178 0.69 14.81 14.47
C GLY A 178 -0.44 14.38 15.41
N ILE A 179 -0.94 13.17 15.19
CA ILE A 179 -1.96 12.57 16.06
C ILE A 179 -1.30 11.63 17.06
N LYS A 180 -1.52 11.91 18.35
CA LYS A 180 -1.16 11.02 19.47
C LYS A 180 -2.33 10.12 19.80
N ILE A 181 -2.09 8.81 19.82
CA ILE A 181 -3.11 7.82 20.17
C ILE A 181 -3.25 7.75 21.69
N GLU A 182 -2.12 7.68 22.39
CA GLU A 182 -2.02 7.65 23.85
C GLU A 182 -0.93 8.61 24.32
N GLU A 183 -1.03 9.08 25.57
CA GLU A 183 0.04 9.85 26.20
C GLU A 183 1.31 9.01 26.31
N GLY A 184 2.46 9.64 26.06
CA GLY A 184 3.77 8.96 26.08
C GLY A 184 4.10 8.20 24.78
N LYS A 185 3.17 8.04 23.84
CA LYS A 185 3.44 7.44 22.53
C LYS A 185 3.88 8.48 21.50
N GLU A 186 4.61 8.00 20.49
CA GLU A 186 5.08 8.82 19.38
C GLU A 186 3.92 9.33 18.49
N GLU A 187 3.99 10.60 18.10
CA GLU A 187 3.02 11.20 17.19
C GLU A 187 3.08 10.56 15.80
N LYS A 188 1.94 10.23 15.25
CA LYS A 188 1.82 9.79 13.86
C LYS A 188 1.66 11.01 12.98
N LYS A 189 2.67 11.32 12.13
CA LYS A 189 2.71 12.53 11.27
C LYS A 189 2.68 12.20 9.79
N ILE A 190 3.30 11.09 9.37
CA ILE A 190 3.50 10.74 7.98
C ILE A 190 3.57 9.24 7.78
N PHE A 191 2.99 8.75 6.68
CA PHE A 191 3.14 7.40 6.16
C PHE A 191 3.53 7.47 4.69
N GLN A 192 4.50 6.64 4.28
CA GLN A 192 4.98 6.60 2.90
C GLN A 192 5.05 5.19 2.34
N TYR A 193 4.70 5.07 1.06
CA TYR A 193 4.99 3.90 0.27
C TYR A 193 5.41 4.34 -1.14
N ALA A 194 6.71 4.44 -1.38
CA ALA A 194 7.31 5.12 -2.51
C ALA A 194 6.91 6.61 -2.55
N ASP A 195 6.25 7.03 -3.63
CA ASP A 195 5.72 8.37 -3.84
C ASP A 195 4.37 8.61 -3.17
N ASP A 196 3.61 7.56 -2.91
CA ASP A 196 2.36 7.66 -2.16
C ASP A 196 2.67 8.12 -0.71
N THR A 197 2.36 9.37 -0.40
CA THR A 197 2.63 10.00 0.90
C THR A 197 1.33 10.46 1.54
N THR A 198 1.05 9.96 2.75
CA THR A 198 -0.11 10.37 3.54
C THR A 198 0.36 11.08 4.80
N LEU A 199 -0.08 12.32 4.98
CA LEU A 199 0.19 13.13 6.16
C LEU A 199 -0.96 12.97 7.17
N ILE A 200 -0.60 12.96 8.44
CA ILE A 200 -1.51 12.91 9.58
C ILE A 200 -1.18 14.11 10.48
N LEU A 201 -1.99 15.15 10.44
CA LEU A 201 -1.67 16.43 11.09
C LEU A 201 -2.81 16.87 11.99
N LYS A 202 -2.48 17.50 13.11
CA LYS A 202 -3.45 17.94 14.09
C LYS A 202 -4.15 19.24 13.71
N ASP A 203 -3.42 20.18 13.10
CA ASP A 203 -3.88 21.55 12.91
C ASP A 203 -3.32 22.18 11.61
N LEU A 204 -3.82 23.39 11.30
CA LEU A 204 -3.45 24.14 10.10
C LEU A 204 -2.00 24.62 10.12
N GLU A 205 -1.47 24.99 11.28
CA GLU A 205 -0.09 25.47 11.37
C GLU A 205 0.90 24.35 11.06
N SER A 206 0.63 23.14 11.55
CA SER A 206 1.37 21.94 11.16
C SER A 206 1.31 21.69 9.67
N MET A 207 0.15 21.91 9.03
CA MET A 207 0.01 21.77 7.57
C MET A 207 0.86 22.78 6.81
N LYS A 208 0.84 24.05 7.22
CA LYS A 208 1.67 25.11 6.61
C LYS A 208 3.16 24.78 6.73
N GLU A 209 3.59 24.30 7.91
CA GLU A 209 5.00 23.96 8.13
C GLU A 209 5.42 22.74 7.30
N VAL A 210 4.56 21.72 7.19
CA VAL A 210 4.81 20.59 6.28
C VAL A 210 4.97 21.06 4.85
N MET A 211 4.13 21.98 4.36
CA MET A 211 4.22 22.49 2.99
C MET A 211 5.54 23.25 2.75
N ARG A 212 6.06 24.02 3.73
CA ARG A 212 7.38 24.61 3.64
C ARG A 212 8.50 23.55 3.52
N LYS A 213 8.39 22.45 4.29
CA LYS A 213 9.34 21.32 4.18
C LYS A 213 9.29 20.66 2.81
N VAL A 214 8.08 20.43 2.30
CA VAL A 214 7.88 19.85 0.96
C VAL A 214 8.44 20.75 -0.13
N GLU A 215 8.24 22.05 -0.05
CA GLU A 215 8.85 23.01 -0.99
C GLU A 215 10.38 22.95 -0.93
N ARG A 216 10.96 23.00 0.26
CA ARG A 216 12.41 22.86 0.46
C ARG A 216 12.95 21.56 -0.11
N TYR A 217 12.28 20.45 0.18
CA TYR A 217 12.60 19.13 -0.37
C TYR A 217 12.53 19.14 -1.90
N GLY A 218 11.49 19.74 -2.48
CA GLY A 218 11.30 19.86 -3.92
C GLY A 218 12.42 20.63 -4.60
N LYS A 219 12.88 21.74 -4.01
CA LYS A 219 14.02 22.54 -4.53
C LYS A 219 15.32 21.72 -4.63
N SER A 220 15.52 20.78 -3.71
CA SER A 220 16.73 19.94 -3.67
C SER A 220 16.63 18.70 -4.56
N THR A 221 15.47 18.08 -4.62
CA THR A 221 15.26 16.77 -5.27
C THR A 221 14.69 16.85 -6.67
N GLY A 222 14.11 18.00 -7.05
CA GLY A 222 13.27 18.15 -8.24
C GLY A 222 11.82 17.69 -8.05
N ALA A 223 11.44 17.19 -6.88
CA ALA A 223 10.08 16.77 -6.59
C ALA A 223 9.09 17.93 -6.66
N ARG A 224 7.88 17.67 -7.18
CA ARG A 224 6.79 18.64 -7.26
C ARG A 224 5.48 17.98 -6.86
N ILE A 225 4.69 18.66 -6.04
CA ILE A 225 3.34 18.23 -5.71
C ILE A 225 2.40 18.51 -6.89
N ASN A 226 1.46 17.62 -7.11
CA ASN A 226 0.29 17.84 -7.94
C ASN A 226 -0.86 18.28 -7.04
N GLU A 227 -1.07 19.58 -6.91
CA GLU A 227 -2.08 20.13 -6.03
C GLU A 227 -3.51 19.68 -6.42
N GLU A 228 -3.81 19.62 -7.72
CA GLU A 228 -5.12 19.20 -8.24
C GLU A 228 -5.49 17.74 -7.90
N LYS A 229 -4.49 16.89 -7.66
CA LYS A 229 -4.69 15.49 -7.27
C LYS A 229 -4.47 15.24 -5.79
N THR A 230 -3.94 16.21 -5.08
CA THR A 230 -3.79 16.15 -3.63
C THR A 230 -5.15 16.33 -2.99
N VAL A 231 -5.54 15.40 -2.14
CA VAL A 231 -6.84 15.41 -1.48
C VAL A 231 -6.69 15.29 0.03
N TYR A 232 -7.65 15.82 0.78
CA TYR A 232 -7.64 15.72 2.23
C TYR A 232 -9.01 15.39 2.82
N MET A 233 -8.97 14.75 3.98
CA MET A 233 -10.12 14.57 4.88
C MET A 233 -9.83 15.36 6.16
N LYS A 234 -10.79 16.14 6.62
CA LYS A 234 -10.72 16.84 7.90
C LYS A 234 -11.56 16.13 8.95
N PHE A 235 -11.12 16.16 10.19
CA PHE A 235 -11.82 15.59 11.34
C PHE A 235 -11.95 16.65 12.43
N GLY A 236 -13.02 16.57 13.24
CA GLY A 236 -13.28 17.54 14.28
C GLY A 236 -13.61 18.94 13.73
N ARG A 237 -13.10 19.98 14.42
CA ARG A 237 -13.41 21.39 14.15
C ARG A 237 -12.31 22.16 13.42
N VAL A 238 -11.35 21.47 12.79
CA VAL A 238 -10.28 22.15 12.03
C VAL A 238 -10.84 22.93 10.84
N PRO A 239 -10.20 24.08 10.45
CA PRO A 239 -10.61 24.86 9.30
C PRO A 239 -10.45 24.09 7.98
N ASN A 240 -11.13 24.55 6.93
CA ASN A 240 -10.94 24.02 5.58
C ASN A 240 -9.57 24.47 5.03
N LEU A 241 -8.93 23.60 4.24
CA LEU A 241 -7.70 23.93 3.53
C LEU A 241 -7.95 24.64 2.20
N VAL A 242 -9.20 24.61 1.70
CA VAL A 242 -9.65 25.31 0.49
C VAL A 242 -9.43 26.82 0.63
N GLY A 243 -8.80 27.46 -0.35
CA GLY A 243 -8.43 28.87 -0.33
C GLY A 243 -7.07 29.17 0.32
N ILE A 244 -6.49 28.21 1.06
CA ILE A 244 -5.11 28.27 1.58
C ILE A 244 -4.17 27.44 0.70
N PHE A 245 -4.66 26.25 0.32
CA PHE A 245 -4.01 25.34 -0.63
C PHE A 245 -5.05 24.95 -1.68
N ASN A 246 -4.58 24.62 -2.89
CA ASN A 246 -5.45 24.15 -3.97
C ASN A 246 -5.70 22.64 -3.86
N PHE A 247 -6.16 22.19 -2.66
CA PHE A 247 -6.44 20.80 -2.35
C PHE A 247 -7.93 20.55 -2.27
N GLU A 248 -8.39 19.41 -2.77
CA GLU A 248 -9.79 19.01 -2.71
C GLU A 248 -10.13 18.34 -1.37
N GLU A 249 -11.20 18.83 -0.69
CA GLU A 249 -11.76 18.12 0.45
C GLU A 249 -12.61 16.95 -0.02
N VAL A 250 -12.33 15.75 0.52
CA VAL A 250 -13.06 14.53 0.17
C VAL A 250 -13.58 13.82 1.41
N LYS A 251 -14.69 13.11 1.27
CA LYS A 251 -15.22 12.23 2.34
C LYS A 251 -14.53 10.88 2.37
N GLU A 252 -14.03 10.42 1.24
CA GLU A 252 -13.29 9.17 1.08
C GLU A 252 -12.26 9.30 -0.05
N THR A 253 -11.17 8.57 0.04
CA THR A 253 -10.15 8.54 -1.01
C THR A 253 -9.51 7.16 -1.12
N LYS A 254 -8.90 6.90 -2.27
CA LYS A 254 -8.18 5.64 -2.51
C LYS A 254 -6.72 5.80 -2.12
N ILE A 255 -6.33 5.20 -1.00
CA ILE A 255 -4.96 5.18 -0.51
C ILE A 255 -4.37 3.79 -0.71
N LEU A 256 -3.25 3.69 -1.43
CA LEU A 256 -2.58 2.41 -1.71
C LEU A 256 -3.55 1.32 -2.18
N GLY A 257 -4.47 1.68 -3.07
CA GLY A 257 -5.41 0.74 -3.69
C GLY A 257 -6.63 0.33 -2.85
N VAL A 258 -6.78 0.86 -1.64
CA VAL A 258 -7.93 0.62 -0.75
C VAL A 258 -8.68 1.93 -0.53
N THR A 259 -10.00 1.92 -0.62
CA THR A 259 -10.83 3.10 -0.32
C THR A 259 -10.98 3.24 1.18
N LEU A 260 -10.55 4.38 1.71
CA LEU A 260 -10.65 4.76 3.12
C LEU A 260 -11.44 6.07 3.22
N GLY A 261 -12.26 6.23 4.22
CA GLY A 261 -13.11 7.40 4.37
C GLY A 261 -13.63 7.61 5.77
N LYS A 262 -14.23 8.78 6.02
CA LYS A 262 -14.87 9.12 7.29
C LYS A 262 -16.02 8.16 7.61
N ASP A 263 -16.86 7.86 6.62
CA ASP A 263 -17.83 6.77 6.69
C ASP A 263 -17.15 5.45 6.29
N GLU A 264 -16.48 4.81 7.24
CA GLU A 264 -15.74 3.56 6.99
C GLU A 264 -16.63 2.46 6.43
N LYS A 265 -17.87 2.34 6.93
CA LYS A 265 -18.81 1.30 6.50
C LYS A 265 -19.26 1.56 5.07
N GLY A 266 -19.71 2.76 4.73
CA GLY A 266 -20.16 3.10 3.39
C GLY A 266 -19.02 3.05 2.36
N ALA A 267 -17.82 3.55 2.69
CA ALA A 267 -16.64 3.47 1.82
C ALA A 267 -16.27 2.01 1.52
N ARG A 268 -16.33 1.14 2.53
CA ARG A 268 -16.09 -0.29 2.41
C ARG A 268 -17.14 -0.97 1.53
N GLU A 269 -18.42 -0.69 1.74
CA GLU A 269 -19.52 -1.25 0.92
C GLU A 269 -19.34 -0.89 -0.56
N ARG A 270 -19.15 0.40 -0.88
CA ARG A 270 -18.92 0.87 -2.26
C ARG A 270 -17.69 0.22 -2.91
N MET A 271 -16.61 0.06 -2.14
CA MET A 271 -15.39 -0.60 -2.61
C MET A 271 -15.64 -2.07 -2.98
N PHE A 272 -16.37 -2.81 -2.13
CA PHE A 272 -16.65 -4.23 -2.39
C PHE A 272 -17.69 -4.41 -3.49
N GLU A 273 -18.71 -3.56 -3.60
CA GLU A 273 -19.66 -3.58 -4.73
C GLU A 273 -18.92 -3.45 -6.07
N LYS A 274 -18.02 -2.48 -6.17
CA LYS A 274 -17.19 -2.29 -7.36
C LYS A 274 -16.31 -3.51 -7.65
N LEU A 275 -15.65 -4.07 -6.61
CA LEU A 275 -14.80 -5.25 -6.74
C LEU A 275 -15.59 -6.46 -7.22
N VAL A 276 -16.72 -6.77 -6.58
CA VAL A 276 -17.57 -7.92 -6.95
C VAL A 276 -18.11 -7.75 -8.37
N GLY A 277 -18.59 -6.56 -8.73
CA GLY A 277 -19.03 -6.29 -10.10
C GLY A 277 -17.93 -6.45 -11.15
N GLU A 278 -16.67 -6.07 -10.84
CA GLU A 278 -15.52 -6.34 -11.72
C GLU A 278 -15.23 -7.85 -11.84
N MET A 279 -15.35 -8.59 -10.74
CA MET A 279 -15.15 -10.05 -10.72
C MET A 279 -16.21 -10.74 -11.59
N GLU A 280 -17.48 -10.39 -11.44
CA GLU A 280 -18.59 -10.94 -12.22
C GLU A 280 -18.38 -10.72 -13.73
N ARG A 281 -18.05 -9.49 -14.14
CA ARG A 281 -17.76 -9.18 -15.55
C ARG A 281 -16.61 -10.03 -16.13
N ARG A 282 -15.55 -10.24 -15.32
CA ARG A 282 -14.43 -11.09 -15.74
C ARG A 282 -14.84 -12.55 -15.86
N LEU A 283 -15.66 -13.08 -14.94
CA LEU A 283 -16.16 -14.45 -15.02
C LEU A 283 -17.01 -14.68 -16.27
N ILE A 284 -17.84 -13.70 -16.67
CA ILE A 284 -18.61 -13.75 -17.92
C ILE A 284 -17.67 -13.91 -19.12
N PHE A 285 -16.58 -13.13 -19.19
CA PHE A 285 -15.58 -13.23 -20.27
C PHE A 285 -14.91 -14.61 -20.32
N TRP A 286 -14.66 -15.24 -19.17
CA TRP A 286 -14.03 -16.56 -19.11
C TRP A 286 -15.00 -17.73 -19.34
N ARG A 287 -16.32 -17.54 -19.18
CA ARG A 287 -17.34 -18.58 -19.46
C ARG A 287 -17.33 -19.07 -20.89
N GLY A 288 -17.08 -18.21 -21.85
CA GLY A 288 -17.02 -18.56 -23.27
C GLY A 288 -15.79 -19.37 -23.69
N ARG A 289 -14.92 -19.76 -22.73
CA ARG A 289 -13.71 -20.53 -23.00
C ARG A 289 -13.88 -21.97 -22.50
N PHE A 290 -13.52 -22.95 -23.32
CA PHE A 290 -13.54 -24.37 -22.95
C PHE A 290 -12.45 -24.69 -21.92
N LEU A 291 -12.74 -24.46 -20.64
CA LEU A 291 -11.82 -24.72 -19.55
C LEU A 291 -12.17 -26.02 -18.84
N SER A 292 -11.17 -26.83 -18.55
CA SER A 292 -11.33 -27.96 -17.61
C SER A 292 -11.67 -27.45 -16.20
N LEU A 293 -12.16 -28.30 -15.32
CA LEU A 293 -12.47 -27.96 -13.93
C LEU A 293 -11.23 -27.34 -13.22
N LYS A 294 -10.04 -27.93 -13.40
CA LYS A 294 -8.79 -27.38 -12.86
C LYS A 294 -8.46 -26.00 -13.46
N GLY A 295 -8.68 -25.82 -14.76
CA GLY A 295 -8.49 -24.52 -15.43
C GLY A 295 -9.42 -23.43 -14.87
N LYS A 296 -10.70 -23.75 -14.62
CA LYS A 296 -11.65 -22.82 -13.99
C LYS A 296 -11.22 -22.42 -12.58
N ILE A 297 -10.77 -23.38 -11.76
CA ILE A 297 -10.26 -23.10 -10.40
C ILE A 297 -9.02 -22.22 -10.45
N LEU A 298 -8.09 -22.46 -11.37
CA LEU A 298 -6.91 -21.64 -11.57
C LEU A 298 -7.28 -20.18 -11.92
N VAL A 299 -8.22 -19.98 -12.84
CA VAL A 299 -8.74 -18.65 -13.21
C VAL A 299 -9.35 -17.95 -12.01
N VAL A 300 -10.18 -18.65 -11.22
CA VAL A 300 -10.78 -18.10 -10.00
C VAL A 300 -9.71 -17.65 -9.01
N ASN A 301 -8.76 -18.53 -8.67
CA ASN A 301 -7.72 -18.23 -7.70
C ASN A 301 -6.80 -17.09 -8.15
N ALA A 302 -6.28 -17.16 -9.38
CA ALA A 302 -5.26 -16.25 -9.87
C ALA A 302 -5.80 -14.88 -10.31
N LEU A 303 -6.97 -14.86 -10.97
CA LEU A 303 -7.47 -13.62 -11.61
C LEU A 303 -8.62 -12.97 -10.85
N MET A 304 -9.33 -13.70 -9.99
CA MET A 304 -10.49 -13.21 -9.26
C MET A 304 -10.15 -12.96 -7.81
N LEU A 305 -9.91 -14.03 -7.04
CA LEU A 305 -9.71 -13.95 -5.61
C LEU A 305 -8.43 -13.19 -5.22
N SER A 306 -7.38 -13.20 -6.06
CA SER A 306 -6.14 -12.48 -5.80
C SER A 306 -6.33 -10.98 -5.53
N LYS A 307 -7.25 -10.32 -6.23
CA LYS A 307 -7.58 -8.91 -5.98
C LYS A 307 -8.23 -8.69 -4.62
N MET A 308 -9.09 -9.62 -4.22
CA MET A 308 -9.77 -9.54 -2.94
C MET A 308 -8.79 -9.71 -1.78
N TRP A 309 -7.82 -10.63 -1.91
CA TRP A 309 -6.80 -10.84 -0.87
C TRP A 309 -6.05 -9.55 -0.54
N TYR A 310 -5.73 -8.75 -1.55
CA TYR A 310 -5.06 -7.47 -1.36
C TYR A 310 -5.88 -6.50 -0.49
N ILE A 311 -7.19 -6.41 -0.72
CA ILE A 311 -8.09 -5.56 0.06
C ILE A 311 -8.29 -6.13 1.47
N LEU A 312 -8.45 -7.44 1.59
CA LEU A 312 -8.63 -8.10 2.87
C LEU A 312 -7.42 -8.02 3.81
N THR A 313 -6.24 -7.63 3.33
CA THR A 313 -5.10 -7.39 4.24
C THR A 313 -5.42 -6.35 5.31
N VAL A 314 -6.31 -5.39 5.01
CA VAL A 314 -6.59 -4.24 5.89
C VAL A 314 -8.08 -3.90 6.03
N SER A 315 -8.97 -4.56 5.31
CA SER A 315 -10.41 -4.26 5.36
C SER A 315 -11.20 -5.48 5.86
N ALA A 316 -12.19 -5.25 6.71
CA ALA A 316 -13.19 -6.26 7.04
C ALA A 316 -14.04 -6.58 5.80
N ILE A 317 -14.56 -7.80 5.69
CA ILE A 317 -15.41 -8.19 4.58
C ILE A 317 -16.88 -8.21 5.01
N PRO A 318 -17.79 -7.49 4.32
CA PRO A 318 -19.22 -7.62 4.58
C PRO A 318 -19.74 -9.04 4.27
N ARG A 319 -20.65 -9.55 5.09
CA ARG A 319 -21.18 -10.90 4.93
C ARG A 319 -21.80 -11.17 3.55
N TRP A 320 -22.50 -10.18 2.99
CA TRP A 320 -23.10 -10.31 1.67
C TRP A 320 -22.05 -10.56 0.57
N VAL A 321 -20.86 -9.98 0.72
CA VAL A 321 -19.74 -10.16 -0.22
C VAL A 321 -19.25 -11.60 -0.23
N GLU A 322 -19.07 -12.20 0.94
CA GLU A 322 -18.66 -13.61 1.07
C GLU A 322 -19.67 -14.54 0.39
N VAL A 323 -20.96 -14.34 0.66
CA VAL A 323 -22.04 -15.11 0.06
C VAL A 323 -22.08 -14.94 -1.45
N ARG A 324 -22.03 -13.70 -1.93
CA ARG A 324 -22.11 -13.39 -3.37
C ARG A 324 -20.90 -13.94 -4.14
N ILE A 325 -19.69 -13.78 -3.59
CA ILE A 325 -18.47 -14.33 -4.21
C ILE A 325 -18.53 -15.84 -4.29
N LYS A 326 -18.91 -16.52 -3.19
CA LYS A 326 -19.04 -17.97 -3.18
C LYS A 326 -20.03 -18.44 -4.26
N ARG A 327 -21.19 -17.80 -4.38
CA ARG A 327 -22.18 -18.09 -5.42
C ARG A 327 -21.60 -17.85 -6.82
N CYS A 328 -20.99 -16.71 -7.08
CA CYS A 328 -20.40 -16.39 -8.41
C CYS A 328 -19.33 -17.41 -8.81
N VAL A 329 -18.48 -17.84 -7.87
CA VAL A 329 -17.45 -18.84 -8.11
C VAL A 329 -18.07 -20.20 -8.44
N LEU A 330 -19.05 -20.66 -7.67
CA LEU A 330 -19.72 -21.94 -7.93
C LEU A 330 -20.49 -21.91 -9.23
N ASP A 331 -21.21 -20.82 -9.56
CA ASP A 331 -21.90 -20.63 -10.82
C ASP A 331 -20.94 -20.64 -12.03
N PHE A 332 -19.72 -20.15 -11.87
CA PHE A 332 -18.69 -20.22 -12.90
C PHE A 332 -18.12 -21.64 -13.04
N VAL A 333 -17.80 -22.29 -11.93
CA VAL A 333 -17.20 -23.65 -11.92
C VAL A 333 -18.17 -24.65 -12.52
N TRP A 334 -19.43 -24.60 -12.13
CA TRP A 334 -20.46 -25.56 -12.51
C TRP A 334 -21.35 -25.13 -13.68
N GLU A 335 -21.15 -23.93 -14.24
CA GLU A 335 -21.97 -23.38 -15.34
C GLU A 335 -23.48 -23.36 -15.00
N LYS A 336 -23.78 -23.05 -13.72
CA LYS A 336 -25.12 -23.11 -13.13
C LYS A 336 -25.77 -24.51 -13.11
N LYS A 337 -25.00 -25.56 -13.40
CA LYS A 337 -25.43 -26.96 -13.26
C LYS A 337 -25.22 -27.47 -11.84
N PRO A 338 -25.86 -28.56 -11.44
CA PRO A 338 -25.62 -29.17 -10.12
C PRO A 338 -24.13 -29.51 -9.89
N PRO A 339 -23.63 -29.33 -8.68
CA PRO A 339 -22.24 -29.68 -8.33
C PRO A 339 -21.97 -31.16 -8.56
N ARG A 340 -20.86 -31.49 -9.22
CA ARG A 340 -20.45 -32.90 -9.45
C ARG A 340 -19.60 -33.47 -8.32
N VAL A 341 -19.03 -32.61 -7.48
CA VAL A 341 -18.25 -33.00 -6.29
C VAL A 341 -18.60 -32.09 -5.13
N ALA A 342 -18.40 -32.60 -3.91
CA ALA A 342 -18.64 -31.84 -2.69
C ALA A 342 -17.75 -30.58 -2.62
N TYR A 343 -18.23 -29.53 -1.96
CA TYR A 343 -17.48 -28.29 -1.77
C TYR A 343 -16.14 -28.50 -1.08
N ASN A 344 -16.10 -29.41 -0.09
CA ASN A 344 -14.86 -29.76 0.62
C ASN A 344 -13.79 -30.36 -0.31
N THR A 345 -14.21 -31.10 -1.35
CA THR A 345 -13.28 -31.59 -2.39
C THR A 345 -12.75 -30.45 -3.25
N LEU A 346 -13.60 -29.45 -3.58
CA LEU A 346 -13.12 -28.27 -4.33
C LEU A 346 -12.05 -27.48 -3.58
N ILE A 347 -12.21 -27.27 -2.26
CA ILE A 347 -11.27 -26.49 -1.42
C ILE A 347 -10.13 -27.34 -0.87
N GLY A 348 -10.21 -28.67 -0.97
CA GLY A 348 -9.18 -29.59 -0.47
C GLY A 348 -7.83 -29.41 -1.17
N GLN A 349 -6.76 -29.83 -0.49
CA GLN A 349 -5.40 -29.81 -1.02
C GLN A 349 -5.25 -30.75 -2.21
N THR A 350 -4.51 -30.30 -3.24
CA THR A 350 -4.38 -31.05 -4.51
C THR A 350 -3.60 -32.38 -4.35
N ASP A 351 -2.66 -32.44 -3.42
CA ASP A 351 -1.91 -33.64 -3.05
C ASP A 351 -2.75 -34.68 -2.29
N LYS A 352 -3.90 -34.26 -1.72
CA LYS A 352 -4.86 -35.12 -1.01
C LYS A 352 -6.15 -35.36 -1.82
N GLY A 353 -6.10 -35.22 -3.13
CA GLY A 353 -7.24 -35.44 -4.02
C GLY A 353 -8.23 -34.26 -4.10
N GLY A 354 -7.93 -33.12 -3.50
CA GLY A 354 -8.70 -31.90 -3.63
C GLY A 354 -8.40 -31.14 -4.91
N MET A 355 -9.12 -30.04 -5.14
CA MET A 355 -9.00 -29.20 -6.34
C MET A 355 -8.25 -27.89 -6.10
N GLY A 356 -7.96 -27.53 -4.86
CA GLY A 356 -7.19 -26.34 -4.47
C GLY A 356 -7.92 -25.01 -4.68
N LEU A 357 -9.27 -24.99 -4.72
CA LEU A 357 -10.04 -23.76 -4.70
C LEU A 357 -9.83 -23.03 -3.37
N SER A 358 -9.44 -21.76 -3.42
CA SER A 358 -9.28 -20.96 -2.21
C SER A 358 -10.63 -20.62 -1.59
N ASP A 359 -10.88 -21.12 -0.38
CA ASP A 359 -12.05 -20.73 0.41
C ASP A 359 -11.86 -19.35 1.03
N VAL A 360 -12.87 -18.47 0.84
CA VAL A 360 -12.80 -17.07 1.26
C VAL A 360 -12.76 -16.93 2.78
N GLU A 361 -13.57 -17.74 3.49
CA GLU A 361 -13.66 -17.66 4.94
C GLU A 361 -12.39 -18.18 5.62
N LEU A 362 -11.88 -19.33 5.17
CA LEU A 362 -10.63 -19.89 5.71
C LEU A 362 -9.45 -18.99 5.42
N LYS A 363 -9.36 -18.46 4.19
CA LYS A 363 -8.29 -17.52 3.82
C LYS A 363 -8.36 -16.25 4.64
N LYS A 364 -9.54 -15.67 4.84
CA LYS A 364 -9.75 -14.52 5.74
C LYS A 364 -9.23 -14.82 7.14
N LYS A 365 -9.65 -15.90 7.76
CA LYS A 365 -9.21 -16.31 9.11
C LYS A 365 -7.68 -16.42 9.18
N SER A 366 -7.05 -17.09 8.20
CA SER A 366 -5.59 -17.20 8.11
C SER A 366 -4.91 -15.83 8.02
N MET A 367 -5.46 -14.90 7.23
CA MET A 367 -4.92 -13.54 7.13
C MET A 367 -5.05 -12.76 8.44
N ARG A 368 -6.14 -12.94 9.20
CA ARG A 368 -6.34 -12.29 10.51
C ARG A 368 -5.34 -12.82 11.55
N ILE A 369 -5.11 -14.13 11.57
CA ILE A 369 -4.08 -14.73 12.44
C ILE A 369 -2.67 -14.24 12.07
N LYS A 370 -2.37 -14.02 10.79
CA LYS A 370 -1.09 -13.41 10.39
C LYS A 370 -0.91 -12.01 10.98
N VAL A 371 -1.98 -11.21 11.11
CA VAL A 371 -1.92 -9.89 11.77
C VAL A 371 -1.55 -10.06 13.24
N VAL A 372 -2.20 -11.00 13.95
CA VAL A 372 -1.88 -11.28 15.37
C VAL A 372 -0.44 -11.74 15.53
N LYS A 373 0.01 -12.68 14.68
CA LYS A 373 1.41 -13.13 14.70
C LYS A 373 2.39 -11.97 14.55
N LYS A 374 2.14 -11.05 13.61
CA LYS A 374 2.96 -9.83 13.45
C LYS A 374 2.85 -8.89 14.66
N TYR A 375 1.68 -8.80 15.29
CA TYR A 375 1.47 -7.93 16.44
C TYR A 375 2.27 -8.37 17.66
N ILE A 376 2.26 -9.68 17.97
CA ILE A 376 2.98 -10.24 19.13
C ILE A 376 4.47 -10.43 18.91
N ASP A 377 4.96 -10.33 17.65
CA ASP A 377 6.38 -10.44 17.34
C ASP A 377 7.09 -9.11 17.65
N ASP A 378 7.93 -9.07 18.69
CA ASP A 378 8.68 -7.91 19.12
C ASP A 378 9.73 -7.44 18.11
N GLN A 379 10.15 -8.31 17.18
CA GLN A 379 11.10 -7.94 16.13
C GLN A 379 10.43 -7.14 15.00
N GLU A 380 9.13 -7.30 14.82
CA GLU A 380 8.34 -6.57 13.85
C GLU A 380 8.01 -5.16 14.37
N LYS A 381 8.55 -4.15 13.69
CA LYS A 381 8.33 -2.73 14.03
C LYS A 381 7.29 -2.13 13.08
N GLY A 382 6.07 -1.93 13.55
CA GLY A 382 4.99 -1.34 12.75
C GLY A 382 4.27 -0.23 13.53
N GLU A 383 4.09 0.93 12.89
CA GLU A 383 3.37 2.09 13.47
C GLU A 383 1.90 1.76 13.84
N TRP A 384 1.31 0.75 13.19
CA TRP A 384 -0.06 0.29 13.44
C TRP A 384 -0.23 -0.49 14.75
N LYS A 385 0.85 -1.00 15.34
CA LYS A 385 0.78 -1.78 16.59
C LYS A 385 0.23 -0.98 17.77
N ASP A 386 0.63 0.29 17.91
CA ASP A 386 0.12 1.16 18.98
C ASP A 386 -1.39 1.37 18.84
N THR A 387 -1.88 1.55 17.63
CA THR A 387 -3.31 1.75 17.39
C THR A 387 -4.10 0.46 17.57
N MET A 388 -3.54 -0.69 17.15
CA MET A 388 -4.15 -1.98 17.45
C MET A 388 -4.28 -2.19 18.95
N LYS A 389 -3.21 -1.92 19.73
CA LYS A 389 -3.25 -2.01 21.18
C LYS A 389 -4.35 -1.16 21.78
N TYR A 390 -4.45 0.11 21.36
CA TYR A 390 -5.52 1.02 21.79
C TYR A 390 -6.92 0.41 21.56
N PHE A 391 -7.19 -0.21 20.40
CA PHE A 391 -8.48 -0.84 20.16
C PHE A 391 -8.67 -2.13 20.95
N LEU A 392 -7.61 -2.93 21.19
CA LEU A 392 -7.71 -4.12 22.03
C LEU A 392 -8.01 -3.74 23.49
N ASP A 393 -7.43 -2.66 23.99
CA ASP A 393 -7.67 -2.14 25.36
C ASP A 393 -9.11 -1.64 25.58
N LYS A 394 -9.87 -1.42 24.49
CA LYS A 394 -11.29 -1.05 24.52
C LYS A 394 -12.23 -2.24 24.49
N CYS A 395 -11.72 -3.45 24.40
CA CYS A 395 -12.54 -4.65 24.43
C CYS A 395 -13.01 -4.96 25.84
N GLY A 396 -14.33 -4.99 26.03
CA GLY A 396 -14.93 -5.23 27.36
C GLY A 396 -14.99 -3.98 28.24
N GLU A 397 -15.29 -4.17 29.52
CA GLU A 397 -15.38 -3.09 30.52
C GLU A 397 -14.07 -2.83 31.25
N VAL A 398 -13.19 -3.82 31.27
CA VAL A 398 -11.88 -3.78 31.93
C VAL A 398 -10.79 -3.90 30.88
N LYS A 399 -9.69 -3.13 31.03
CA LYS A 399 -8.52 -3.26 30.16
C LYS A 399 -7.88 -4.65 30.32
N LEU A 400 -8.18 -5.54 29.40
CA LEU A 400 -7.64 -6.91 29.38
C LEU A 400 -6.27 -6.99 28.67
N GLY A 401 -5.86 -5.91 28.00
CA GLY A 401 -4.63 -5.88 27.20
C GLY A 401 -4.61 -6.97 26.14
N ASP A 402 -3.44 -7.54 25.89
CA ASP A 402 -3.23 -8.57 24.87
C ASP A 402 -3.93 -9.90 25.22
N ASN A 403 -4.37 -10.12 26.46
CA ASN A 403 -5.12 -11.30 26.86
C ASN A 403 -6.42 -11.48 26.09
N VAL A 404 -6.99 -10.38 25.58
CA VAL A 404 -8.17 -10.38 24.69
C VAL A 404 -7.97 -11.30 23.46
N LEU A 405 -6.76 -11.46 22.98
CA LEU A 405 -6.44 -12.30 21.82
C LEU A 405 -6.68 -13.80 22.09
N TRP A 406 -6.69 -14.22 23.35
CA TRP A 406 -6.77 -15.63 23.77
C TRP A 406 -8.09 -15.98 24.45
N MET A 407 -8.96 -15.00 24.69
CA MET A 407 -10.20 -15.19 25.43
C MET A 407 -11.40 -15.41 24.49
N LYS A 408 -12.38 -16.19 24.97
CA LYS A 408 -13.70 -16.26 24.36
C LYS A 408 -14.47 -14.98 24.65
N MET A 409 -14.71 -14.19 23.61
CA MET A 409 -15.35 -12.89 23.73
C MET A 409 -16.86 -12.97 23.46
N LYS A 410 -17.65 -12.30 24.32
CA LYS A 410 -19.08 -12.08 24.06
C LYS A 410 -19.28 -10.94 23.07
N THR A 411 -20.42 -10.92 22.36
CA THR A 411 -20.68 -9.96 21.27
C THR A 411 -20.62 -8.50 21.71
N TRP A 412 -21.09 -8.17 22.91
CA TRP A 412 -21.08 -6.81 23.45
C TRP A 412 -19.64 -6.26 23.69
N MET A 413 -18.68 -7.14 23.93
CA MET A 413 -17.28 -6.74 24.13
C MET A 413 -16.63 -6.16 22.85
N PHE A 414 -17.25 -6.38 21.68
CA PHE A 414 -16.74 -5.89 20.39
C PHE A 414 -17.35 -4.57 19.92
N GLU A 415 -18.34 -4.00 20.61
CA GLU A 415 -19.13 -2.89 20.11
C GLU A 415 -18.28 -1.67 19.79
N LYS A 416 -17.26 -1.38 20.63
CA LYS A 416 -16.42 -0.20 20.58
C LYS A 416 -15.16 -0.32 19.70
N ILE A 417 -15.01 -1.41 18.95
CA ILE A 417 -13.81 -1.59 18.11
C ILE A 417 -14.16 -1.68 16.63
N PRO A 418 -13.24 -1.29 15.72
CA PRO A 418 -13.43 -1.42 14.28
C PRO A 418 -13.71 -2.85 13.83
N ASP A 419 -14.55 -3.01 12.80
CA ASP A 419 -14.97 -4.33 12.28
C ASP A 419 -13.80 -5.23 11.88
N PHE A 420 -12.69 -4.63 11.43
CA PHE A 420 -11.47 -5.37 11.12
C PHE A 420 -10.94 -6.12 12.35
N TYR A 421 -10.87 -5.45 13.50
CA TYR A 421 -10.39 -6.07 14.74
C TYR A 421 -11.39 -7.05 15.33
N LYS A 422 -12.70 -6.83 15.10
CA LYS A 422 -13.72 -7.87 15.42
C LYS A 422 -13.46 -9.18 14.68
N GLU A 423 -13.08 -9.10 13.38
CA GLU A 423 -12.71 -10.29 12.61
C GLU A 423 -11.40 -10.92 13.10
N VAL A 424 -10.41 -10.11 13.52
CA VAL A 424 -9.14 -10.58 14.08
C VAL A 424 -9.40 -11.42 15.33
N LEU A 425 -10.16 -10.89 16.29
CA LEU A 425 -10.47 -11.59 17.55
C LEU A 425 -11.31 -12.86 17.32
N LYS A 426 -12.30 -12.81 16.41
CA LYS A 426 -13.07 -14.00 16.02
C LYS A 426 -12.19 -15.09 15.38
N ALA A 427 -11.16 -14.72 14.63
CA ALA A 427 -10.24 -15.67 14.04
C ALA A 427 -9.34 -16.32 15.10
N CYS A 428 -8.83 -15.54 16.07
CA CYS A 428 -8.06 -16.09 17.21
C CYS A 428 -8.85 -17.15 17.96
N PHE A 429 -10.08 -16.83 18.34
CA PHE A 429 -10.97 -17.76 19.03
C PHE A 429 -11.23 -19.05 18.24
N PHE A 430 -11.42 -18.96 16.92
CA PHE A 430 -11.61 -20.14 16.07
C PHE A 430 -10.42 -21.09 16.09
N PHE A 431 -9.20 -20.58 16.15
CA PHE A 431 -7.99 -21.40 16.16
C PHE A 431 -7.64 -21.92 17.56
N SER A 432 -7.96 -21.19 18.64
CA SER A 432 -7.77 -21.66 20.01
C SER A 432 -8.65 -22.85 20.38
N LEU A 433 -9.76 -23.08 19.66
CA LEU A 433 -10.63 -24.24 19.84
C LEU A 433 -10.17 -25.48 19.06
N LYS A 434 -9.21 -25.38 18.16
CA LYS A 434 -8.75 -26.48 17.30
C LYS A 434 -7.32 -26.94 17.60
N GLY A 435 -6.60 -26.30 18.47
CA GLY A 435 -5.32 -26.68 19.04
C GLY A 435 -5.45 -27.10 20.47
#